data_10e407bfd90f573f57a992c102f7a33e
#
_entry.id   10e407bfd90f573f57a992c102f7a33e
#
_cell.length_a   1.000
_cell.length_b   1.000
_cell.length_c   1.000
_cell.angle_alpha   90.00
_cell.angle_beta   90.00
_cell.angle_gamma   90.00
#
_symmetry.space_group_name_H-M   'P 1'
#
loop_
_entity.id
_entity.type
_entity.pdbx_description
1 polymer ?
#
loop_
_entity_poly.entity_id
_entity_poly.type
_entity_poly.pdbx_seq_one_letter_code
_entity_poly.pdbx_strand_id
1 'polypeptide(L)' 'MSVSYKKLLKLLIDKDMKKKDLCERAGISPASVTKMGRNGHVTTEILVKICAALDCRIEDIVEIVPDEKYSANGETRC' A
#
# COMPACT_ATOMS: atom_id res chain seq x y z
N MET A 1 -1.48 -7.98 -13.57
CA MET A 1 -1.69 -7.77 -12.14
C MET A 1 -1.07 -6.47 -11.70
N SER A 2 -1.68 -5.84 -10.75
CA SER A 2 -1.16 -4.58 -10.25
C SER A 2 -1.35 -4.52 -8.74
N VAL A 3 -0.63 -3.60 -8.10
CA VAL A 3 -0.69 -3.44 -6.67
C VAL A 3 -1.73 -2.37 -6.35
N SER A 4 -2.43 -2.54 -5.24
CA SER A 4 -3.40 -1.56 -4.78
C SER A 4 -3.16 -1.28 -3.31
N TYR A 5 -3.23 -0.01 -2.93
CA TYR A 5 -3.06 0.40 -1.53
C TYR A 5 -4.35 0.96 -0.96
N LYS A 6 -5.48 0.58 -1.53
CA LYS A 6 -6.77 1.03 -1.00
C LYS A 6 -6.94 0.64 0.44
N LYS A 7 -6.47 -0.54 0.81
CA LYS A 7 -6.59 -1.01 2.19
C LYS A 7 -5.85 -0.08 3.14
N LEU A 8 -4.68 0.40 2.72
CA LEU A 8 -3.91 1.32 3.54
C LEU A 8 -4.69 2.61 3.74
N LEU A 9 -5.26 3.15 2.67
CA LEU A 9 -6.01 4.40 2.77
C LEU A 9 -7.23 4.24 3.69
N LYS A 10 -7.91 3.10 3.59
CA LYS A 10 -9.04 2.83 4.47
C LYS A 10 -8.59 2.69 5.92
N LEU A 11 -7.45 2.05 6.13
CA LEU A 11 -6.92 1.88 7.47
C LEU A 11 -6.58 3.24 8.10
N LEU A 12 -6.03 4.15 7.31
CA LEU A 12 -5.73 5.49 7.78
C LEU A 12 -7.01 6.21 8.19
N ILE A 13 -8.06 6.07 7.40
CA ILE A 13 -9.34 6.68 7.72
C ILE A 13 -9.88 6.09 9.02
N ASP A 14 -9.80 4.78 9.17
CA ASP A 14 -10.28 4.11 10.37
C ASP A 14 -9.52 4.56 11.62
N LYS A 15 -8.24 4.87 11.45
CA LYS A 15 -7.41 5.33 12.57
C LYS A 15 -7.41 6.85 12.71
N ASP A 16 -8.20 7.52 11.86
CA ASP A 16 -8.29 8.98 11.89
C ASP A 16 -6.90 9.61 11.71
N MET A 17 -6.13 9.07 10.79
CA MET A 17 -4.79 9.53 10.48
C MET A 17 -4.74 10.14 9.10
N LYS A 18 -3.93 11.16 8.95
CA LYS A 18 -3.68 11.76 7.65
C LYS A 18 -2.40 11.17 7.06
N LYS A 19 -2.22 11.34 5.77
CA LYS A 19 -1.01 10.87 5.11
C LYS A 19 0.23 11.48 5.75
N LYS A 20 0.14 12.73 6.16
CA LYS A 20 1.25 13.40 6.81
C LYS A 20 1.61 12.71 8.12
N ASP A 21 0.60 12.30 8.88
CA ASP A 21 0.84 11.61 10.14
C ASP A 21 1.52 10.28 9.89
N LEU A 22 1.14 9.60 8.83
CA LEU A 22 1.77 8.33 8.47
C LEU A 22 3.24 8.55 8.15
N CYS A 23 3.56 9.60 7.39
CA CYS A 23 4.95 9.88 7.07
C CYS A 23 5.78 10.08 8.32
N GLU A 24 5.25 10.80 9.28
CA GLU A 24 5.97 11.09 10.51
C GLU A 24 6.14 9.84 11.37
N ARG A 25 5.07 9.06 11.49
CA ARG A 25 5.13 7.86 12.32
C ARG A 25 5.99 6.78 11.73
N ALA A 26 5.89 6.58 10.44
CA ALA A 26 6.64 5.52 9.78
C ALA A 26 8.06 5.95 9.41
N GLY A 27 8.34 7.25 9.44
CA GLY A 27 9.66 7.72 9.06
C GLY A 27 9.91 7.59 7.58
N ILE A 28 8.89 7.80 6.76
CA ILE A 28 9.01 7.71 5.30
C ILE A 28 8.74 9.07 4.69
N SER A 29 9.19 9.25 3.45
CA SER A 29 9.06 10.54 2.79
C SER A 29 7.64 10.73 2.25
N PRO A 30 7.20 11.99 2.11
CA PRO A 30 5.90 12.25 1.50
C PRO A 30 5.82 11.73 0.06
N ALA A 31 6.96 11.69 -0.63
CA ALA A 31 6.99 11.18 -2.00
C ALA A 31 6.57 9.71 -2.05
N SER A 32 6.97 8.93 -1.03
CA SER A 32 6.60 7.53 -0.97
C SER A 32 5.10 7.37 -0.82
N VAL A 33 4.48 8.17 0.05
CA VAL A 33 3.04 8.10 0.25
C VAL A 33 2.30 8.54 -1.01
N THR A 34 2.79 9.57 -1.68
CA THR A 34 2.20 10.01 -2.93
C THR A 34 2.25 8.90 -3.98
N LYS A 35 3.38 8.20 -4.04
CA LYS A 35 3.53 7.11 -4.99
C LYS A 35 2.56 5.98 -4.68
N MET A 36 2.38 5.68 -3.41
CA MET A 36 1.42 4.66 -3.00
C MET A 36 -0.01 5.08 -3.34
N GLY A 37 -0.31 6.36 -3.23
CA GLY A 37 -1.62 6.86 -3.60
C GLY A 37 -1.93 6.66 -5.08
N ARG A 38 -0.90 6.51 -5.90
CA ARG A 38 -1.05 6.23 -7.32
C ARG A 38 -0.88 4.75 -7.62
N ASN A 39 -0.85 3.91 -6.59
CA ASN A 39 -0.62 2.49 -6.72
C ASN A 39 0.73 2.19 -7.38
N GLY A 40 1.70 3.04 -7.11
CA GLY A 40 3.06 2.82 -7.59
C GLY A 40 3.79 1.83 -6.71
N HIS A 41 4.93 1.37 -7.18
CA HIS A 41 5.72 0.41 -6.44
C HIS A 41 6.64 1.12 -5.45
N VAL A 42 6.70 0.60 -4.23
CA VAL A 42 7.61 1.11 -3.22
C VAL A 42 8.42 -0.09 -2.70
N THR A 43 9.51 0.20 -2.00
CA THR A 43 10.35 -0.88 -1.50
C THR A 43 9.68 -1.56 -0.31
N THR A 44 10.08 -2.80 -0.06
CA THR A 44 9.56 -3.53 1.09
C THR A 44 9.96 -2.85 2.39
N GLU A 45 11.07 -2.13 2.38
CA GLU A 45 11.49 -1.39 3.58
C GLU A 45 10.42 -0.38 4.00
N ILE A 46 9.84 0.32 3.01
CA ILE A 46 8.77 1.26 3.29
C ILE A 46 7.56 0.54 3.85
N LEU A 47 7.24 -0.62 3.28
CA LEU A 47 6.10 -1.40 3.76
C LEU A 47 6.31 -1.88 5.19
N VAL A 48 7.53 -2.30 5.52
CA VAL A 48 7.86 -2.72 6.87
C VAL A 48 7.67 -1.56 7.85
N LYS A 49 8.13 -0.39 7.46
CA LYS A 49 8.02 0.79 8.33
C LYS A 49 6.55 1.15 8.58
N ILE A 50 5.73 1.05 7.55
CA ILE A 50 4.31 1.34 7.69
C ILE A 50 3.64 0.32 8.60
N CYS A 51 3.94 -0.96 8.39
CA CYS A 51 3.36 -2.00 9.22
C CYS A 51 3.73 -1.82 10.69
N ALA A 52 4.98 -1.45 10.94
CA ALA A 52 5.43 -1.21 12.30
C ALA A 52 4.72 0.00 12.91
N ALA A 53 4.54 1.06 12.12
CA ALA A 53 3.91 2.28 12.61
C ALA A 53 2.43 2.07 12.93
N LEU A 54 1.75 1.25 12.13
CA LEU A 54 0.32 1.02 12.29
C LEU A 54 0.00 -0.27 13.03
N ASP A 55 1.04 -1.04 13.38
CA ASP A 55 0.87 -2.32 14.08
C ASP A 55 -0.08 -3.20 13.29
N CYS A 56 0.23 -3.43 12.03
CA CYS A 56 -0.60 -4.23 11.17
C CYS A 56 0.28 -5.10 10.28
N ARG A 57 -0.35 -5.92 9.46
CA ARG A 57 0.35 -6.81 8.55
C ARG A 57 0.38 -6.22 7.17
N ILE A 58 1.27 -6.71 6.33
CA ILE A 58 1.37 -6.22 4.97
C ILE A 58 0.07 -6.44 4.21
N GLU A 59 -0.61 -7.51 4.49
CA GLU A 59 -1.88 -7.82 3.82
C GLU A 59 -2.99 -6.85 4.20
N ASP A 60 -2.79 -6.09 5.27
CA ASP A 60 -3.76 -5.09 5.69
C ASP A 60 -3.59 -3.78 4.93
N ILE A 61 -2.47 -3.60 4.23
CA ILE A 61 -2.20 -2.34 3.54
C ILE A 61 -1.99 -2.52 2.04
N VAL A 62 -1.69 -3.73 1.59
CA VAL A 62 -1.39 -3.98 0.18
C VAL A 62 -2.26 -5.10 -0.35
N GLU A 63 -2.70 -4.95 -1.56
CA GLU A 63 -3.49 -5.97 -2.23
C GLU A 63 -3.00 -6.10 -3.66
N ILE A 64 -2.91 -7.30 -4.14
CA ILE A 64 -2.57 -7.55 -5.54
C ILE A 64 -3.87 -7.81 -6.27
N VAL A 65 -4.16 -6.99 -7.26
CA VAL A 65 -5.42 -7.12 -8.00
C VAL A 65 -5.11 -7.49 -9.44
N PRO A 66 -5.94 -8.34 -10.04
CA PRO A 66 -5.72 -8.72 -11.44
C PRO A 66 -6.14 -7.59 -12.34
N ASP A 67 -5.41 -7.41 -13.43
CA ASP A 67 -5.81 -6.50 -14.46
C ASP A 67 -6.88 -7.17 -15.29
N GLU A 68 -7.87 -6.43 -15.69
CA GLU A 68 -8.92 -6.99 -16.51
C GLU A 68 -8.37 -7.52 -17.82
N LYS A 69 -7.35 -6.89 -18.33
CA LYS A 69 -6.76 -7.32 -19.59
C LYS A 69 -6.14 -8.70 -19.49
N TYR A 70 -5.64 -9.01 -18.30
CA TYR A 70 -4.96 -10.27 -18.15
C TYR A 70 -5.82 -11.36 -17.62
N SER A 71 -6.97 -11.04 -17.13
CA SER A 71 -7.83 -12.06 -16.58
C SER A 71 -8.12 -13.12 -17.62
N ALA A 72 -8.14 -12.72 -18.87
CA ALA A 72 -8.38 -13.67 -19.92
C ALA A 72 -7.25 -14.66 -20.08
N ASN A 73 -6.05 -14.23 -19.80
CA ASN A 73 -4.95 -15.10 -19.96
C ASN A 73 -4.74 -15.94 -18.84
N GLY A 74 -5.14 -15.58 -17.80
CA GLY A 74 -5.07 -16.33 -16.69
C GLY A 74 -3.83 -16.94 -16.42
N GLU A 75 -3.08 -17.10 -17.23
CA GLU A 75 -2.09 -17.80 -16.95
C GLU A 75 -1.23 -17.35 -16.16
N THR A 76 -1.13 -16.72 -15.89
CA THR A 76 -0.26 -16.27 -15.14
C THR A 76 -0.05 -16.70 -14.04
N ARG A 77 0.23 -17.04 -13.55
CA ARG A 77 0.45 -17.43 -12.51
C ARG A 77 1.21 -16.93 -11.89
N CYS A 78 1.49 -16.61 -11.32
CA CYS A 78 2.28 -16.30 -10.72
C CYS A 78 2.44 -16.49 -10.04
#